data_71af83766a4fc773f195500ec4f6d435
#
_entry.id   71af83766a4fc773f195500ec4f6d435
#
_cell.length_a   1.000
_cell.length_b   1.000
_cell.length_c   1.000
_cell.angle_alpha   90.00
_cell.angle_beta   90.00
_cell.angle_gamma   90.00
#
_symmetry.space_group_name_H-M   'P 1'
#
loop_
_entity.id
_entity.type
_entity.pdbx_description
1 polymer ?
#
loop_
_entity_poly.entity_id
_entity_poly.type
_entity_poly.pdbx_seq_one_letter_code
_entity_poly.pdbx_strand_id
1 'polypeptide(L)'
;MADQTNPWGTTEAADNAAQSADAWGSTPAPADGGGAADWLNSAPAPAPEHFNIMDPFHKTLIPLDSWVTEGIDWVVTHFRPVFQGIRIPVDYILNGFQQLMLGMPAPVAIILFSLIAWQFGSAGMGVATLISLIAIGAIGAWSQAMITLALVLTALLFCVVIGLPMGIWLARSPRAAKIIRPLLDAMQTTPAFVYLVPIVMLFGIGNVPGVVVTIIFALPPIIRLTILGINQVPADLIEASRSFGASPRQMLFKVQLPLAMPTIMAGVNQTLMLALSMVVIASMIAVGGLGQMVLRGIGRLDMGLATVGGVGIVILAIILDRLTQAVGRDSRSRGNRRWYTTGPVGLLTRPFTK
;
A
#
# COMPACT_ATOMS: atom_id res chain seq x y z
N MET A 1 62.19 27.63 6.63
CA MET A 1 61.57 26.35 6.27
C MET A 1 60.75 25.94 7.47
N ALA A 2 59.47 26.17 7.44
CA ALA A 2 58.53 25.95 8.54
C ALA A 2 57.99 24.53 8.48
N ASP A 3 58.27 23.79 9.53
CA ASP A 3 57.75 22.46 9.79
C ASP A 3 56.29 22.60 10.22
N GLN A 4 55.36 22.11 9.38
CA GLN A 4 53.95 22.07 9.73
C GLN A 4 53.66 20.79 10.51
N THR A 5 53.73 20.88 11.82
CA THR A 5 53.28 19.81 12.73
C THR A 5 51.79 19.67 12.64
N ASN A 6 51.36 18.50 12.16
CA ASN A 6 49.96 18.06 12.14
C ASN A 6 49.38 18.00 13.56
N PRO A 7 48.43 18.83 13.95
CA PRO A 7 47.91 18.88 15.31
C PRO A 7 47.10 17.64 15.75
N TRP A 8 46.92 16.66 14.86
CA TRP A 8 46.15 15.43 15.11
C TRP A 8 47.00 14.16 15.11
N GLY A 9 48.32 14.27 15.06
CA GLY A 9 49.24 13.14 15.00
C GLY A 9 50.22 13.14 16.16
N THR A 10 49.75 12.96 17.38
CA THR A 10 50.67 12.73 18.53
C THR A 10 50.71 11.24 18.84
N THR A 11 51.89 10.68 18.81
CA THR A 11 52.24 9.34 19.30
C THR A 11 51.83 9.11 20.77
N GLU A 12 51.64 10.17 21.55
CA GLU A 12 51.14 10.11 22.92
C GLU A 12 49.67 9.61 23.03
N ALA A 13 48.84 9.83 22.00
CA ALA A 13 47.47 9.29 22.00
C ALA A 13 47.43 7.77 21.80
N ALA A 14 48.39 7.20 21.09
CA ALA A 14 48.51 5.77 20.91
C ALA A 14 49.03 5.06 22.17
N ASP A 15 49.98 5.67 22.87
CA ASP A 15 50.50 5.14 24.13
C ASP A 15 49.47 5.21 25.28
N ASN A 16 48.66 6.28 25.31
CA ASN A 16 47.57 6.39 26.28
C ASN A 16 46.42 5.43 25.97
N ALA A 17 46.17 5.13 24.70
CA ALA A 17 45.16 4.13 24.33
C ALA A 17 45.62 2.70 24.69
N ALA A 18 46.92 2.41 24.54
CA ALA A 18 47.48 1.13 24.98
C ALA A 18 47.46 0.99 26.52
N GLN A 19 47.79 2.03 27.26
CA GLN A 19 47.69 2.02 28.72
C GLN A 19 46.26 1.95 29.25
N SER A 20 45.28 2.52 28.55
CA SER A 20 43.86 2.37 28.90
C SER A 20 43.28 1.02 28.59
N ALA A 21 43.80 0.31 27.57
CA ALA A 21 43.40 -1.05 27.26
C ALA A 21 43.88 -2.05 28.32
N ASP A 22 45.08 -1.85 28.86
CA ASP A 22 45.63 -2.68 29.94
C ASP A 22 44.91 -2.46 31.30
N ALA A 23 44.27 -1.31 31.49
CA ALA A 23 43.53 -1.00 32.72
C ALA A 23 42.21 -1.80 32.83
N TRP A 24 41.72 -2.37 31.73
CA TRP A 24 40.49 -3.18 31.71
C TRP A 24 40.69 -4.69 31.45
N GLY A 25 41.93 -5.10 31.19
CA GLY A 25 42.17 -6.45 30.64
C GLY A 25 43.12 -7.39 31.33
N SER A 26 43.84 -7.02 32.40
CA SER A 26 44.74 -7.95 33.09
C SER A 26 45.08 -7.55 34.52
N THR A 27 44.14 -7.68 35.44
CA THR A 27 44.52 -8.04 36.80
C THR A 27 44.81 -9.54 36.83
N PRO A 28 46.03 -10.00 37.15
CA PRO A 28 46.23 -11.41 37.42
C PRO A 28 45.33 -11.80 38.57
N ALA A 29 44.51 -12.83 38.39
CA ALA A 29 43.69 -13.39 39.45
C ALA A 29 44.59 -13.74 40.63
N PRO A 30 44.31 -13.29 41.85
CA PRO A 30 44.97 -13.80 43.02
C PRO A 30 44.59 -15.29 43.13
N ALA A 31 45.65 -16.12 43.16
CA ALA A 31 45.50 -17.54 43.42
C ALA A 31 45.17 -17.71 44.91
N ASP A 32 43.93 -17.44 45.28
CA ASP A 32 43.27 -18.01 46.46
C ASP A 32 41.84 -17.51 46.54
N GLY A 33 40.94 -18.46 46.61
CA GLY A 33 39.52 -18.49 46.61
C GLY A 33 38.75 -17.30 47.21
N GLY A 34 37.72 -16.91 46.54
CA GLY A 34 36.72 -15.94 47.02
C GLY A 34 36.60 -14.77 46.04
N GLY A 35 36.21 -15.06 44.79
CA GLY A 35 36.35 -14.17 43.68
C GLY A 35 35.33 -13.08 43.58
N ALA A 36 35.78 -11.97 42.99
CA ALA A 36 34.94 -10.86 42.56
C ALA A 36 33.88 -11.22 41.50
N ALA A 37 33.80 -12.48 41.07
CA ALA A 37 32.75 -13.02 40.18
C ALA A 37 31.64 -13.76 40.95
N ASP A 38 31.77 -13.94 42.25
CA ASP A 38 30.76 -14.70 43.04
C ASP A 38 29.47 -13.91 43.26
N TRP A 39 29.54 -12.57 43.18
CA TRP A 39 28.34 -11.73 43.22
C TRP A 39 27.45 -11.88 41.94
N LEU A 40 28.03 -12.27 40.79
CA LEU A 40 27.29 -12.58 39.57
C LEU A 40 26.64 -13.95 39.65
N ASN A 41 27.26 -14.91 40.35
CA ASN A 41 26.73 -16.25 40.57
C ASN A 41 25.87 -16.36 41.83
N SER A 42 25.99 -15.37 42.75
CA SER A 42 25.21 -15.24 43.98
C SER A 42 23.97 -14.37 43.82
N ALA A 43 23.55 -14.05 42.54
CA ALA A 43 22.20 -13.57 42.33
C ALA A 43 21.26 -14.62 42.94
N PRO A 44 20.46 -14.28 43.98
CA PRO A 44 19.59 -15.24 44.62
C PRO A 44 18.74 -15.87 43.52
N ALA A 45 18.69 -17.21 43.50
CA ALA A 45 17.79 -17.93 42.60
C ALA A 45 16.43 -17.23 42.71
N PRO A 46 15.80 -16.86 41.59
CA PRO A 46 14.53 -16.14 41.63
C PRO A 46 13.61 -16.95 42.58
N ALA A 47 13.18 -16.29 43.68
CA ALA A 47 12.30 -16.90 44.66
C ALA A 47 11.12 -17.52 43.91
N PRO A 48 10.65 -18.73 44.27
CA PRO A 48 9.52 -19.32 43.62
C PRO A 48 8.37 -18.34 43.73
N GLU A 49 8.03 -17.72 42.60
CA GLU A 49 7.00 -16.71 42.53
C GLU A 49 5.67 -17.38 42.83
N HIS A 50 5.17 -17.15 44.02
CA HIS A 50 3.84 -17.64 44.45
C HIS A 50 2.79 -16.92 43.59
N PHE A 51 1.81 -17.69 43.07
CA PHE A 51 0.67 -17.14 42.36
C PHE A 51 -0.04 -16.14 43.28
N ASN A 52 0.02 -14.87 42.90
CA ASN A 52 -0.60 -13.80 43.69
C ASN A 52 -2.01 -13.56 43.19
N ILE A 53 -3.03 -13.90 43.98
CA ILE A 53 -4.46 -13.73 43.63
C ILE A 53 -4.79 -12.25 43.38
N MET A 54 -4.02 -11.30 43.96
CA MET A 54 -4.23 -9.86 43.76
C MET A 54 -3.65 -9.33 42.44
N ASP A 55 -2.72 -10.08 41.81
CA ASP A 55 -2.15 -9.76 40.49
C ASP A 55 -2.01 -11.04 39.66
N PRO A 56 -3.13 -11.60 39.17
CA PRO A 56 -3.15 -12.87 38.45
C PRO A 56 -2.50 -12.81 37.05
N PHE A 57 -2.27 -11.60 36.53
CA PHE A 57 -1.74 -11.37 35.16
C PHE A 57 -0.27 -10.94 35.13
N HIS A 58 0.43 -11.01 36.26
CA HIS A 58 1.87 -10.70 36.33
C HIS A 58 2.71 -11.63 35.43
N LYS A 59 2.24 -12.85 35.20
CA LYS A 59 2.83 -13.79 34.22
C LYS A 59 1.93 -13.94 33.02
N THR A 60 2.52 -13.97 31.86
CA THR A 60 1.84 -14.37 30.62
C THR A 60 1.34 -15.80 30.75
N LEU A 61 0.03 -15.97 31.00
CA LEU A 61 -0.61 -17.29 31.13
C LEU A 61 -0.66 -18.03 29.77
N ILE A 62 -0.72 -17.28 28.69
CA ILE A 62 -0.78 -17.80 27.32
C ILE A 62 0.42 -17.23 26.57
N PRO A 63 1.41 -18.06 26.21
CA PRO A 63 2.59 -17.61 25.44
C PRO A 63 2.24 -17.39 23.96
N LEU A 64 1.35 -16.41 23.70
CA LEU A 64 0.85 -16.12 22.37
C LEU A 64 1.96 -15.64 21.42
N ASP A 65 2.94 -14.94 21.97
CA ASP A 65 4.12 -14.42 21.26
C ASP A 65 4.95 -15.56 20.63
N SER A 66 5.26 -16.60 21.42
CA SER A 66 6.01 -17.76 20.91
C SER A 66 5.21 -18.55 19.88
N TRP A 67 3.93 -18.81 20.13
CA TRP A 67 3.07 -19.53 19.19
C TRP A 67 2.91 -18.79 17.86
N VAL A 68 2.76 -17.47 17.91
CA VAL A 68 2.69 -16.65 16.69
C VAL A 68 4.02 -16.66 15.95
N THR A 69 5.13 -16.52 16.67
CA THR A 69 6.47 -16.53 16.07
C THR A 69 6.75 -17.88 15.40
N GLU A 70 6.55 -19.00 16.11
CA GLU A 70 6.72 -20.35 15.55
C GLU A 70 5.78 -20.59 14.37
N GLY A 71 4.53 -20.15 14.44
CA GLY A 71 3.56 -20.25 13.36
C GLY A 71 3.99 -19.47 12.12
N ILE A 72 4.47 -18.24 12.27
CA ILE A 72 4.97 -17.42 11.17
C ILE A 72 6.25 -18.03 10.59
N ASP A 73 7.20 -18.49 11.42
CA ASP A 73 8.45 -19.13 10.96
C ASP A 73 8.16 -20.41 10.18
N TRP A 74 7.21 -21.20 10.64
CA TRP A 74 6.74 -22.38 9.90
C TRP A 74 6.16 -22.01 8.54
N VAL A 75 5.29 -20.99 8.47
CA VAL A 75 4.71 -20.49 7.22
C VAL A 75 5.79 -19.93 6.31
N VAL A 76 6.72 -19.12 6.84
CA VAL A 76 7.84 -18.55 6.06
C VAL A 76 8.69 -19.67 5.44
N THR A 77 9.03 -20.70 6.24
CA THR A 77 9.90 -21.78 5.80
C THR A 77 9.24 -22.65 4.72
N HIS A 78 7.96 -23.04 4.93
CA HIS A 78 7.28 -23.98 4.02
C HIS A 78 6.67 -23.30 2.80
N PHE A 79 6.22 -22.06 2.90
CA PHE A 79 5.53 -21.35 1.82
C PHE A 79 6.39 -20.30 1.12
N ARG A 80 7.67 -20.21 1.43
CA ARG A 80 8.59 -19.24 0.79
C ARG A 80 8.54 -19.26 -0.74
N PRO A 81 8.46 -20.42 -1.44
CA PRO A 81 8.33 -20.43 -2.91
C PRO A 81 7.04 -19.79 -3.40
N VAL A 82 5.92 -19.95 -2.66
CA VAL A 82 4.63 -19.35 -3.01
C VAL A 82 4.70 -17.83 -2.90
N PHE A 83 5.28 -17.31 -1.81
CA PHE A 83 5.45 -15.86 -1.61
C PHE A 83 6.41 -15.26 -2.64
N GLN A 84 7.47 -15.96 -2.99
CA GLN A 84 8.36 -15.56 -4.09
C GLN A 84 7.61 -15.54 -5.43
N GLY A 85 6.76 -16.52 -5.69
CA GLY A 85 5.90 -16.57 -6.88
C GLY A 85 4.92 -15.39 -6.96
N ILE A 86 4.38 -14.90 -5.83
CA ILE A 86 3.53 -13.70 -5.76
C ILE A 86 4.38 -12.42 -5.94
N ARG A 87 5.59 -12.41 -5.40
CA ARG A 87 6.50 -11.27 -5.48
C ARG A 87 6.85 -10.92 -6.93
N ILE A 88 7.17 -11.91 -7.76
CA ILE A 88 7.64 -11.73 -9.14
C ILE A 88 6.66 -10.89 -9.98
N PRO A 89 5.37 -11.27 -10.14
CA PRO A 89 4.44 -10.49 -10.93
C PRO A 89 4.17 -9.09 -10.36
N VAL A 90 4.16 -8.95 -9.03
CA VAL A 90 3.99 -7.64 -8.39
C VAL A 90 5.18 -6.75 -8.68
N ASP A 91 6.40 -7.26 -8.53
CA ASP A 91 7.63 -6.52 -8.80
C ASP A 91 7.74 -6.12 -10.28
N TYR A 92 7.43 -7.04 -11.19
CA TYR A 92 7.46 -6.78 -12.62
C TYR A 92 6.51 -5.64 -13.04
N ILE A 93 5.26 -5.70 -12.57
CA ILE A 93 4.24 -4.69 -12.90
C ILE A 93 4.58 -3.36 -12.20
N LEU A 94 5.02 -3.39 -10.95
CA LEU A 94 5.41 -2.19 -10.21
C LEU A 94 6.59 -1.48 -10.89
N ASN A 95 7.64 -2.22 -11.24
CA ASN A 95 8.80 -1.66 -11.93
C ASN A 95 8.41 -1.11 -13.32
N GLY A 96 7.52 -1.79 -14.03
CA GLY A 96 6.96 -1.30 -15.29
C GLY A 96 6.25 0.05 -15.13
N PHE A 97 5.37 0.18 -14.15
CA PHE A 97 4.72 1.45 -13.85
C PHE A 97 5.70 2.52 -13.37
N GLN A 98 6.67 2.17 -12.52
CA GLN A 98 7.67 3.13 -12.06
C GLN A 98 8.54 3.64 -13.19
N GLN A 99 9.03 2.75 -14.07
CA GLN A 99 9.81 3.13 -15.24
C GLN A 99 8.99 4.02 -16.19
N LEU A 100 7.72 3.68 -16.42
CA LEU A 100 6.84 4.49 -17.26
C LEU A 100 6.62 5.87 -16.66
N MET A 101 6.35 5.98 -15.35
CA MET A 101 6.04 7.25 -14.69
C MET A 101 7.27 8.14 -14.51
N LEU A 102 8.43 7.56 -14.17
CA LEU A 102 9.68 8.29 -13.95
C LEU A 102 10.43 8.55 -15.24
N GLY A 103 10.29 7.68 -16.25
CA GLY A 103 10.93 7.84 -17.56
C GLY A 103 10.29 8.91 -18.43
N MET A 104 9.04 9.29 -18.18
CA MET A 104 8.40 10.37 -18.93
C MET A 104 8.88 11.74 -18.45
N PRO A 105 9.27 12.65 -19.38
CA PRO A 105 9.51 14.04 -19.04
C PRO A 105 8.28 14.67 -18.38
N ALA A 106 8.47 15.42 -17.30
CA ALA A 106 7.37 16.01 -16.53
C ALA A 106 6.33 16.78 -17.38
N PRO A 107 6.72 17.64 -18.37
CA PRO A 107 5.75 18.32 -19.21
C PRO A 107 4.87 17.37 -20.03
N VAL A 108 5.44 16.27 -20.53
CA VAL A 108 4.71 15.25 -21.31
C VAL A 108 3.70 14.53 -20.42
N ALA A 109 4.11 14.13 -19.22
CA ALA A 109 3.23 13.48 -18.26
C ALA A 109 2.08 14.40 -17.81
N ILE A 110 2.35 15.68 -17.54
CA ILE A 110 1.34 16.68 -17.17
C ILE A 110 0.30 16.83 -18.30
N ILE A 111 0.73 16.97 -19.54
CA ILE A 111 -0.17 17.09 -20.69
C ILE A 111 -0.99 15.81 -20.87
N LEU A 112 -0.34 14.64 -20.81
CA LEU A 112 -1.00 13.34 -20.97
C LEU A 112 -2.10 13.11 -19.94
N PHE A 113 -1.79 13.29 -18.65
CA PHE A 113 -2.79 13.12 -17.58
C PHE A 113 -3.92 14.15 -17.67
N SER A 114 -3.61 15.39 -18.05
CA SER A 114 -4.63 16.42 -18.25
C SER A 114 -5.55 16.11 -19.43
N LEU A 115 -5.02 15.57 -20.53
CA LEU A 115 -5.81 15.12 -21.68
C LEU A 115 -6.68 13.91 -21.33
N ILE A 116 -6.16 12.95 -20.54
CA ILE A 116 -6.94 11.82 -20.03
C ILE A 116 -8.08 12.33 -19.15
N ALA A 117 -7.81 13.25 -18.23
CA ALA A 117 -8.83 13.85 -17.37
C ALA A 117 -9.90 14.62 -18.17
N TRP A 118 -9.52 15.31 -19.23
CA TRP A 118 -10.45 15.96 -20.16
C TRP A 118 -11.28 14.95 -20.95
N GLN A 119 -10.67 13.87 -21.43
CA GLN A 119 -11.35 12.84 -22.23
C GLN A 119 -12.47 12.13 -21.47
N PHE A 120 -12.22 11.75 -20.23
CA PHE A 120 -13.20 11.01 -19.42
C PHE A 120 -14.13 11.93 -18.61
N GLY A 121 -13.69 13.15 -18.30
CA GLY A 121 -14.46 14.10 -17.51
C GLY A 121 -14.97 15.29 -18.33
N SER A 122 -14.41 16.44 -18.07
CA SER A 122 -14.75 17.72 -18.72
C SER A 122 -13.49 18.55 -18.97
N ALA A 123 -13.58 19.57 -19.82
CA ALA A 123 -12.48 20.50 -20.05
C ALA A 123 -12.01 21.15 -18.73
N GLY A 124 -12.93 21.51 -17.85
CA GLY A 124 -12.60 22.05 -16.54
C GLY A 124 -11.81 21.08 -15.66
N MET A 125 -12.12 19.78 -15.73
CA MET A 125 -11.35 18.76 -15.02
C MET A 125 -9.94 18.58 -15.61
N GLY A 126 -9.81 18.65 -16.93
CA GLY A 126 -8.49 18.66 -17.59
C GLY A 126 -7.62 19.82 -17.13
N VAL A 127 -8.17 21.03 -17.09
CA VAL A 127 -7.47 22.24 -16.61
C VAL A 127 -7.14 22.13 -15.12
N ALA A 128 -8.07 21.67 -14.29
CA ALA A 128 -7.81 21.46 -12.87
C ALA A 128 -6.69 20.45 -12.62
N THR A 129 -6.65 19.33 -13.38
CA THR A 129 -5.57 18.33 -13.31
C THR A 129 -4.24 18.92 -13.75
N LEU A 130 -4.23 19.75 -14.81
CA LEU A 130 -3.02 20.43 -15.30
C LEU A 130 -2.44 21.35 -14.20
N ILE A 131 -3.27 22.22 -13.62
CA ILE A 131 -2.85 23.13 -12.53
C ILE A 131 -2.34 22.34 -11.32
N SER A 132 -3.05 21.28 -10.95
CA SER A 132 -2.69 20.42 -9.80
C SER A 132 -1.36 19.72 -9.99
N LEU A 133 -1.08 19.19 -11.18
CA LEU A 133 0.20 18.53 -11.49
C LEU A 133 1.35 19.52 -11.58
N ILE A 134 1.11 20.72 -12.14
CA ILE A 134 2.11 21.81 -12.12
C ILE A 134 2.41 22.20 -10.67
N ALA A 135 1.41 22.28 -9.78
CA ALA A 135 1.63 22.57 -8.38
C ALA A 135 2.50 21.50 -7.70
N ILE A 136 2.26 20.20 -7.94
CA ILE A 136 3.12 19.11 -7.44
C ILE A 136 4.55 19.28 -7.93
N GLY A 137 4.75 19.65 -9.20
CA GLY A 137 6.08 19.92 -9.75
C GLY A 137 6.74 21.13 -9.10
N ALA A 138 6.02 22.23 -8.94
CA ALA A 138 6.51 23.48 -8.36
C ALA A 138 6.93 23.35 -6.87
N ILE A 139 6.26 22.50 -6.08
CA ILE A 139 6.64 22.22 -4.70
C ILE A 139 7.79 21.19 -4.59
N GLY A 140 8.35 20.71 -5.73
CA GLY A 140 9.47 19.78 -5.74
C GLY A 140 9.13 18.32 -5.41
N ALA A 141 7.84 17.95 -5.39
CA ALA A 141 7.36 16.61 -5.02
C ALA A 141 7.15 15.66 -6.22
N TRP A 142 7.54 16.06 -7.44
CA TRP A 142 7.22 15.36 -8.68
C TRP A 142 7.62 13.88 -8.68
N SER A 143 8.89 13.57 -8.42
CA SER A 143 9.40 12.20 -8.46
C SER A 143 8.72 11.32 -7.42
N GLN A 144 8.49 11.83 -6.22
CA GLN A 144 7.81 11.11 -5.15
C GLN A 144 6.33 10.90 -5.45
N ALA A 145 5.68 11.85 -6.13
CA ALA A 145 4.31 11.72 -6.60
C ALA A 145 4.18 10.62 -7.66
N MET A 146 5.13 10.55 -8.61
CA MET A 146 5.15 9.50 -9.63
C MET A 146 5.37 8.10 -9.04
N ILE A 147 6.24 7.97 -8.03
CA ILE A 147 6.42 6.71 -7.28
C ILE A 147 5.11 6.32 -6.57
N THR A 148 4.48 7.26 -5.87
CA THR A 148 3.20 7.01 -5.19
C THR A 148 2.12 6.60 -6.18
N LEU A 149 2.04 7.26 -7.32
CA LEU A 149 1.08 6.93 -8.38
C LEU A 149 1.31 5.52 -8.93
N ALA A 150 2.58 5.13 -9.17
CA ALA A 150 2.92 3.79 -9.64
C ALA A 150 2.53 2.71 -8.62
N LEU A 151 2.78 2.93 -7.32
CA LEU A 151 2.39 2.03 -6.24
C LEU A 151 0.87 1.84 -6.16
N VAL A 152 0.13 2.95 -6.18
CA VAL A 152 -1.34 2.94 -6.10
C VAL A 152 -1.97 2.29 -7.33
N LEU A 153 -1.48 2.61 -8.54
CA LEU A 153 -1.99 2.00 -9.77
C LEU A 153 -1.69 0.49 -9.82
N THR A 154 -0.52 0.06 -9.36
CA THR A 154 -0.19 -1.36 -9.25
C THR A 154 -1.15 -2.07 -8.29
N ALA A 155 -1.33 -1.53 -7.08
CA ALA A 155 -2.26 -2.10 -6.12
C ALA A 155 -3.70 -2.14 -6.65
N LEU A 156 -4.16 -1.06 -7.27
CA LEU A 156 -5.48 -0.97 -7.88
C LEU A 156 -5.68 -2.01 -8.98
N LEU A 157 -4.69 -2.18 -9.87
CA LEU A 157 -4.73 -3.18 -10.93
C LEU A 157 -4.94 -4.59 -10.36
N PHE A 158 -4.15 -4.98 -9.36
CA PHE A 158 -4.32 -6.27 -8.71
C PHE A 158 -5.66 -6.39 -7.99
N CYS A 159 -6.12 -5.35 -7.29
CA CYS A 159 -7.43 -5.33 -6.67
C CYS A 159 -8.57 -5.51 -7.68
N VAL A 160 -8.47 -4.89 -8.86
CA VAL A 160 -9.46 -5.04 -9.94
C VAL A 160 -9.39 -6.45 -10.54
N VAL A 161 -8.20 -6.94 -10.88
CA VAL A 161 -7.99 -8.26 -11.49
C VAL A 161 -8.43 -9.40 -10.58
N ILE A 162 -8.23 -9.29 -9.28
CA ILE A 162 -8.62 -10.30 -8.28
C ILE A 162 -10.05 -10.05 -7.80
N GLY A 163 -10.37 -8.81 -7.45
CA GLY A 163 -11.61 -8.43 -6.77
C GLY A 163 -12.84 -8.53 -7.65
N LEU A 164 -12.76 -8.13 -8.93
CA LEU A 164 -13.90 -8.23 -9.86
C LEU A 164 -14.32 -9.69 -10.09
N PRO A 165 -13.44 -10.61 -10.53
CA PRO A 165 -13.83 -12.01 -10.72
C PRO A 165 -14.33 -12.66 -9.43
N MET A 166 -13.68 -12.35 -8.29
CA MET A 166 -14.11 -12.86 -6.99
C MET A 166 -15.48 -12.33 -6.58
N GLY A 167 -15.74 -11.04 -6.78
CA GLY A 167 -17.04 -10.41 -6.52
C GLY A 167 -18.16 -10.98 -7.39
N ILE A 168 -17.89 -11.22 -8.69
CA ILE A 168 -18.83 -11.85 -9.61
C ILE A 168 -19.13 -13.29 -9.19
N TRP A 169 -18.11 -14.06 -8.81
CA TRP A 169 -18.28 -15.41 -8.33
C TRP A 169 -19.11 -15.48 -7.04
N LEU A 170 -18.80 -14.61 -6.07
CA LEU A 170 -19.53 -14.54 -4.81
C LEU A 170 -20.98 -14.05 -4.97
N ALA A 171 -21.24 -13.14 -5.91
CA ALA A 171 -22.61 -12.72 -6.24
C ALA A 171 -23.48 -13.88 -6.72
N ARG A 172 -22.88 -14.90 -7.36
CA ARG A 172 -23.56 -16.10 -7.87
C ARG A 172 -23.62 -17.25 -6.87
N SER A 173 -22.83 -17.23 -5.81
CA SER A 173 -22.73 -18.29 -4.80
C SER A 173 -23.02 -17.75 -3.40
N PRO A 174 -24.30 -17.73 -2.95
CA PRO A 174 -24.65 -17.23 -1.63
C PRO A 174 -23.95 -17.96 -0.48
N ARG A 175 -23.67 -19.28 -0.66
CA ARG A 175 -22.94 -20.07 0.35
C ARG A 175 -21.49 -19.59 0.48
N ALA A 176 -20.78 -19.42 -0.64
CA ALA A 176 -19.42 -18.89 -0.64
C ALA A 176 -19.38 -17.46 -0.08
N ALA A 177 -20.35 -16.62 -0.46
CA ALA A 177 -20.45 -15.26 0.05
C ALA A 177 -20.60 -15.22 1.59
N LYS A 178 -21.38 -16.14 2.16
CA LYS A 178 -21.58 -16.24 3.62
C LYS A 178 -20.28 -16.59 4.37
N ILE A 179 -19.41 -17.39 3.75
CA ILE A 179 -18.11 -17.80 4.34
C ILE A 179 -17.06 -16.68 4.17
N ILE A 180 -17.02 -16.04 2.99
CA ILE A 180 -15.98 -15.05 2.67
C ILE A 180 -16.25 -13.68 3.30
N ARG A 181 -17.52 -13.29 3.53
CA ARG A 181 -17.86 -11.99 4.15
C ARG A 181 -17.16 -11.74 5.48
N PRO A 182 -17.18 -12.66 6.48
CA PRO A 182 -16.45 -12.43 7.73
C PRO A 182 -14.94 -12.23 7.53
N LEU A 183 -14.34 -12.91 6.54
CA LEU A 183 -12.93 -12.71 6.20
C LEU A 183 -12.68 -11.31 5.64
N LEU A 184 -13.53 -10.84 4.72
CA LEU A 184 -13.46 -9.47 4.21
C LEU A 184 -13.69 -8.43 5.31
N ASP A 185 -14.55 -8.73 6.29
CA ASP A 185 -14.79 -7.88 7.44
C ASP A 185 -13.54 -7.83 8.33
N ALA A 186 -12.92 -8.97 8.64
CA ALA A 186 -11.69 -9.04 9.40
C ALA A 186 -10.55 -8.27 8.74
N MET A 187 -10.43 -8.34 7.40
CA MET A 187 -9.41 -7.60 6.64
C MET A 187 -9.55 -6.07 6.78
N GLN A 188 -10.73 -5.54 7.05
CA GLN A 188 -10.97 -4.10 7.19
C GLN A 188 -11.05 -3.63 8.64
N THR A 189 -11.42 -4.49 9.58
CA THR A 189 -11.50 -4.16 11.01
C THR A 189 -10.14 -4.20 11.68
N THR A 190 -9.22 -5.03 11.19
CA THR A 190 -7.84 -5.07 11.70
C THR A 190 -7.11 -3.78 11.33
N PRO A 191 -6.45 -3.11 12.29
CA PRO A 191 -5.63 -1.92 11.99
C PRO A 191 -4.60 -2.21 10.91
N ALA A 192 -4.49 -1.29 9.93
CA ALA A 192 -3.69 -1.51 8.72
C ALA A 192 -2.21 -1.83 9.01
N PHE A 193 -1.61 -1.21 10.04
CA PHE A 193 -0.21 -1.46 10.39
C PHE A 193 0.04 -2.84 11.03
N VAL A 194 -0.98 -3.54 11.53
CA VAL A 194 -0.84 -4.91 12.05
C VAL A 194 -0.44 -5.86 10.92
N TYR A 195 -0.87 -5.60 9.69
CA TYR A 195 -0.48 -6.40 8.52
C TYR A 195 0.98 -6.20 8.10
N LEU A 196 1.61 -5.08 8.50
CA LEU A 196 3.00 -4.79 8.09
C LEU A 196 3.96 -5.84 8.63
N VAL A 197 3.79 -6.28 9.87
CA VAL A 197 4.73 -7.21 10.53
C VAL A 197 4.80 -8.55 9.78
N PRO A 198 3.72 -9.32 9.61
CA PRO A 198 3.80 -10.60 8.90
C PRO A 198 4.19 -10.43 7.43
N ILE A 199 3.77 -9.35 6.75
CA ILE A 199 4.13 -9.11 5.36
C ILE A 199 5.62 -8.81 5.22
N VAL A 200 6.22 -8.07 6.15
CA VAL A 200 7.67 -7.83 6.15
C VAL A 200 8.43 -9.14 6.40
N MET A 201 7.96 -10.00 7.28
CA MET A 201 8.58 -11.31 7.51
C MET A 201 8.53 -12.22 6.28
N LEU A 202 7.44 -12.17 5.50
CA LEU A 202 7.23 -13.00 4.32
C LEU A 202 7.92 -12.46 3.05
N PHE A 203 7.90 -11.16 2.83
CA PHE A 203 8.33 -10.51 1.57
C PHE A 203 9.57 -9.62 1.72
N GLY A 204 10.00 -9.32 2.96
CA GLY A 204 11.06 -8.36 3.25
C GLY A 204 10.56 -6.91 3.33
N ILE A 205 11.49 -5.95 3.28
CA ILE A 205 11.24 -4.51 3.36
C ILE A 205 11.27 -3.91 1.95
N GLY A 206 10.45 -2.90 1.66
CA GLY A 206 10.48 -2.12 0.43
C GLY A 206 9.15 -1.98 -0.29
N ASN A 207 9.18 -1.63 -1.57
CA ASN A 207 8.00 -1.28 -2.35
C ASN A 207 7.07 -2.47 -2.62
N VAL A 208 7.61 -3.65 -2.90
CA VAL A 208 6.79 -4.84 -3.20
C VAL A 208 5.92 -5.27 -2.02
N PRO A 209 6.46 -5.49 -0.81
CA PRO A 209 5.62 -5.77 0.36
C PRO A 209 4.62 -4.64 0.65
N GLY A 210 4.99 -3.37 0.39
CA GLY A 210 4.07 -2.25 0.49
C GLY A 210 2.87 -2.36 -0.44
N VAL A 211 3.08 -2.77 -1.69
CA VAL A 211 1.98 -3.04 -2.63
C VAL A 211 1.14 -4.22 -2.18
N VAL A 212 1.76 -5.31 -1.72
CA VAL A 212 1.04 -6.52 -1.26
C VAL A 212 0.12 -6.19 -0.08
N VAL A 213 0.62 -5.48 0.93
CA VAL A 213 -0.20 -5.08 2.08
C VAL A 213 -1.31 -4.10 1.67
N THR A 214 -1.04 -3.22 0.72
CA THR A 214 -2.04 -2.31 0.15
C THR A 214 -3.15 -3.08 -0.56
N ILE A 215 -2.81 -4.13 -1.34
CA ILE A 215 -3.80 -5.00 -1.99
C ILE A 215 -4.69 -5.68 -0.93
N ILE A 216 -4.10 -6.28 0.10
CA ILE A 216 -4.85 -6.97 1.15
C ILE A 216 -5.86 -6.02 1.81
N PHE A 217 -5.44 -4.81 2.15
CA PHE A 217 -6.28 -3.84 2.85
C PHE A 217 -7.35 -3.21 1.93
N ALA A 218 -7.02 -2.96 0.66
CA ALA A 218 -7.89 -2.25 -0.28
C ALA A 218 -8.79 -3.16 -1.14
N LEU A 219 -8.61 -4.49 -1.08
CA LEU A 219 -9.38 -5.46 -1.85
C LEU A 219 -10.85 -5.59 -1.44
N PRO A 220 -11.26 -5.57 -0.15
CA PRO A 220 -12.64 -5.84 0.24
C PRO A 220 -13.71 -4.93 -0.36
N PRO A 221 -13.54 -3.60 -0.51
CA PRO A 221 -14.57 -2.74 -1.08
C PRO A 221 -14.99 -3.11 -2.49
N ILE A 222 -14.01 -3.40 -3.37
CA ILE A 222 -14.34 -3.75 -4.76
C ILE A 222 -15.11 -5.07 -4.83
N ILE A 223 -14.78 -6.05 -3.98
CA ILE A 223 -15.52 -7.31 -3.89
C ILE A 223 -16.95 -7.05 -3.42
N ARG A 224 -17.13 -6.32 -2.32
CA ARG A 224 -18.45 -6.04 -1.73
C ARG A 224 -19.35 -5.26 -2.67
N LEU A 225 -18.81 -4.18 -3.28
CA LEU A 225 -19.58 -3.35 -4.19
C LEU A 225 -19.84 -4.05 -5.53
N THR A 226 -19.02 -4.99 -5.96
CA THR A 226 -19.31 -5.87 -7.09
C THR A 226 -20.47 -6.81 -6.77
N ILE A 227 -20.47 -7.45 -5.59
CA ILE A 227 -21.58 -8.29 -5.14
C ILE A 227 -22.88 -7.47 -5.06
N LEU A 228 -22.80 -6.29 -4.43
CA LEU A 228 -23.94 -5.40 -4.26
C LEU A 228 -24.50 -4.96 -5.61
N GLY A 229 -23.65 -4.49 -6.53
CA GLY A 229 -24.07 -4.00 -7.84
C GLY A 229 -24.77 -5.07 -8.67
N ILE A 230 -24.26 -6.31 -8.64
CA ILE A 230 -24.88 -7.43 -9.36
C ILE A 230 -26.24 -7.81 -8.73
N ASN A 231 -26.33 -7.80 -7.40
CA ASN A 231 -27.54 -8.16 -6.68
C ASN A 231 -28.62 -7.06 -6.70
N GLN A 232 -28.26 -5.81 -6.98
CA GLN A 232 -29.19 -4.68 -7.10
C GLN A 232 -29.87 -4.59 -8.47
N VAL A 233 -29.49 -5.43 -9.45
CA VAL A 233 -30.15 -5.45 -10.75
C VAL A 233 -31.61 -5.83 -10.58
N PRO A 234 -32.59 -5.04 -11.11
CA PRO A 234 -34.01 -5.30 -10.97
C PRO A 234 -34.39 -6.69 -11.46
N ALA A 235 -35.23 -7.41 -10.69
CA ALA A 235 -35.68 -8.76 -10.99
C ALA A 235 -36.43 -8.83 -12.34
N ASP A 236 -37.23 -7.81 -12.66
CA ASP A 236 -37.97 -7.70 -13.90
C ASP A 236 -37.09 -7.78 -15.14
N LEU A 237 -35.90 -7.14 -15.10
CA LEU A 237 -34.92 -7.19 -16.19
C LEU A 237 -34.29 -8.58 -16.34
N ILE A 238 -34.11 -9.28 -15.23
CA ILE A 238 -33.57 -10.63 -15.19
C ILE A 238 -34.60 -11.59 -15.77
N GLU A 239 -35.89 -11.49 -15.38
CA GLU A 239 -36.99 -12.32 -15.86
C GLU A 239 -37.25 -12.06 -17.33
N ALA A 240 -37.34 -10.81 -17.77
CA ALA A 240 -37.46 -10.46 -19.18
C ALA A 240 -36.32 -11.08 -20.00
N SER A 241 -35.07 -10.95 -19.54
CA SER A 241 -33.91 -11.53 -20.24
C SER A 241 -34.00 -13.05 -20.36
N ARG A 242 -34.51 -13.74 -19.32
CA ARG A 242 -34.74 -15.19 -19.34
C ARG A 242 -35.86 -15.57 -20.35
N SER A 243 -36.95 -14.80 -20.36
CA SER A 243 -38.07 -15.02 -21.30
C SER A 243 -37.63 -14.90 -22.76
N PHE A 244 -36.64 -14.04 -23.06
CA PHE A 244 -35.99 -13.94 -24.37
C PHE A 244 -34.93 -15.02 -24.64
N GLY A 245 -34.77 -16.02 -23.76
CA GLY A 245 -33.84 -17.13 -23.94
C GLY A 245 -32.36 -16.79 -23.65
N ALA A 246 -32.07 -15.74 -22.90
CA ALA A 246 -30.68 -15.38 -22.57
C ALA A 246 -30.02 -16.46 -21.71
N SER A 247 -28.86 -16.96 -22.15
CA SER A 247 -28.05 -17.87 -21.37
C SER A 247 -27.50 -17.16 -20.10
N PRO A 248 -27.13 -17.92 -19.05
CA PRO A 248 -26.59 -17.33 -17.81
C PRO A 248 -25.34 -16.45 -18.04
N ARG A 249 -24.54 -16.75 -19.06
CA ARG A 249 -23.37 -15.91 -19.44
C ARG A 249 -23.83 -14.62 -20.13
N GLN A 250 -24.78 -14.71 -21.05
CA GLN A 250 -25.34 -13.54 -21.72
C GLN A 250 -26.01 -12.60 -20.73
N MET A 251 -26.78 -13.13 -19.79
CA MET A 251 -27.40 -12.35 -18.72
C MET A 251 -26.37 -11.62 -17.87
N LEU A 252 -25.28 -12.29 -17.47
CA LEU A 252 -24.21 -11.63 -16.70
C LEU A 252 -23.57 -10.50 -17.50
N PHE A 253 -23.04 -10.79 -18.70
CA PHE A 253 -22.21 -9.83 -19.43
C PHE A 253 -23.00 -8.75 -20.17
N LYS A 254 -24.23 -9.03 -20.61
CA LYS A 254 -25.05 -8.09 -21.40
C LYS A 254 -26.07 -7.31 -20.55
N VAL A 255 -26.46 -7.82 -19.38
CA VAL A 255 -27.48 -7.20 -18.54
C VAL A 255 -26.93 -6.82 -17.17
N GLN A 256 -26.49 -7.79 -16.37
CA GLN A 256 -26.13 -7.55 -14.99
C GLN A 256 -24.87 -6.67 -14.86
N LEU A 257 -23.79 -7.01 -15.56
CA LEU A 257 -22.53 -6.28 -15.45
C LEU A 257 -22.64 -4.82 -15.91
N PRO A 258 -23.27 -4.51 -17.08
CA PRO A 258 -23.45 -3.13 -17.51
C PRO A 258 -24.30 -2.29 -16.55
N LEU A 259 -25.33 -2.89 -15.95
CA LEU A 259 -26.18 -2.21 -14.96
C LEU A 259 -25.50 -2.06 -13.59
N ALA A 260 -24.64 -3.01 -13.23
CA ALA A 260 -23.85 -2.96 -12.00
C ALA A 260 -22.63 -2.02 -12.09
N MET A 261 -22.24 -1.60 -13.31
CA MET A 261 -21.00 -0.84 -13.53
C MET A 261 -20.85 0.41 -12.66
N PRO A 262 -21.88 1.25 -12.45
CA PRO A 262 -21.74 2.41 -11.56
C PRO A 262 -21.38 2.03 -10.14
N THR A 263 -21.99 0.98 -9.58
CA THR A 263 -21.71 0.46 -8.25
C THR A 263 -20.31 -0.18 -8.17
N ILE A 264 -19.91 -0.90 -9.20
CA ILE A 264 -18.57 -1.49 -9.33
C ILE A 264 -17.52 -0.36 -9.35
N MET A 265 -17.74 0.69 -10.13
CA MET A 265 -16.83 1.84 -10.21
C MET A 265 -16.76 2.62 -8.90
N ALA A 266 -17.83 2.68 -8.12
CA ALA A 266 -17.80 3.18 -6.75
C ALA A 266 -16.87 2.31 -5.87
N GLY A 267 -16.89 0.99 -6.07
CA GLY A 267 -15.95 0.05 -5.44
C GLY A 267 -14.49 0.31 -5.82
N VAL A 268 -14.23 0.51 -7.11
CA VAL A 268 -12.89 0.87 -7.61
C VAL A 268 -12.42 2.18 -6.97
N ASN A 269 -13.28 3.19 -6.91
CA ASN A 269 -12.96 4.47 -6.30
C ASN A 269 -12.64 4.34 -4.79
N GLN A 270 -13.43 3.59 -4.04
CA GLN A 270 -13.19 3.33 -2.63
C GLN A 270 -11.89 2.56 -2.40
N THR A 271 -11.61 1.54 -3.24
CA THR A 271 -10.34 0.79 -3.24
C THR A 271 -9.15 1.72 -3.46
N LEU A 272 -9.26 2.66 -4.42
CA LEU A 272 -8.22 3.63 -4.71
C LEU A 272 -7.94 4.56 -3.51
N MET A 273 -8.99 5.07 -2.85
CA MET A 273 -8.84 5.92 -1.67
C MET A 273 -8.16 5.18 -0.51
N LEU A 274 -8.53 3.91 -0.29
CA LEU A 274 -7.86 3.08 0.71
C LEU A 274 -6.42 2.76 0.33
N ALA A 275 -6.13 2.53 -0.95
CA ALA A 275 -4.77 2.31 -1.43
C ALA A 275 -3.87 3.54 -1.20
N LEU A 276 -4.37 4.75 -1.46
CA LEU A 276 -3.65 5.99 -1.17
C LEU A 276 -3.35 6.15 0.33
N SER A 277 -4.33 5.88 1.19
CA SER A 277 -4.14 5.93 2.64
C SER A 277 -3.11 4.90 3.10
N MET A 278 -3.14 3.70 2.51
CA MET A 278 -2.24 2.60 2.87
C MET A 278 -0.80 2.85 2.45
N VAL A 279 -0.56 3.52 1.30
CA VAL A 279 0.81 3.87 0.85
C VAL A 279 1.52 4.76 1.87
N VAL A 280 0.79 5.64 2.58
CA VAL A 280 1.36 6.46 3.66
C VAL A 280 1.80 5.57 4.83
N ILE A 281 0.95 4.64 5.25
CA ILE A 281 1.25 3.70 6.34
C ILE A 281 2.40 2.75 5.93
N ALA A 282 2.39 2.26 4.68
CA ALA A 282 3.42 1.40 4.14
C ALA A 282 4.80 2.08 4.08
N SER A 283 4.87 3.42 4.12
CA SER A 283 6.15 4.13 4.21
C SER A 283 6.96 3.76 5.47
N MET A 284 6.30 3.24 6.53
CA MET A 284 6.97 2.73 7.73
C MET A 284 7.86 1.51 7.45
N ILE A 285 7.60 0.78 6.37
CA ILE A 285 8.42 -0.36 5.91
C ILE A 285 9.29 0.02 4.70
N ALA A 286 9.75 1.28 4.66
CA ALA A 286 10.61 1.84 3.63
C ALA A 286 10.03 1.84 2.20
N VAL A 287 8.71 1.93 2.08
CA VAL A 287 8.06 2.19 0.78
C VAL A 287 8.32 3.63 0.36
N GLY A 288 8.80 3.82 -0.87
CA GLY A 288 9.08 5.13 -1.44
C GLY A 288 7.84 5.98 -1.70
N GLY A 289 8.04 7.22 -2.13
CA GLY A 289 6.98 8.14 -2.55
C GLY A 289 6.63 9.21 -1.52
N LEU A 290 5.49 9.87 -1.73
CA LEU A 290 5.04 11.00 -0.90
C LEU A 290 4.84 10.63 0.57
N GLY A 291 4.38 9.40 0.85
CA GLY A 291 4.25 8.90 2.22
C GLY A 291 5.58 8.89 2.97
N GLN A 292 6.66 8.50 2.27
CA GLN A 292 8.00 8.52 2.85
C GLN A 292 8.51 9.94 3.13
N MET A 293 8.12 10.93 2.28
CA MET A 293 8.42 12.35 2.56
C MET A 293 7.76 12.80 3.85
N VAL A 294 6.47 12.48 4.04
CA VAL A 294 5.74 12.79 5.27
C VAL A 294 6.41 12.14 6.48
N LEU A 295 6.71 10.84 6.41
CA LEU A 295 7.32 10.10 7.51
C LEU A 295 8.72 10.66 7.89
N ARG A 296 9.54 10.98 6.89
CA ARG A 296 10.87 11.60 7.11
C ARG A 296 10.74 12.99 7.70
N GLY A 297 9.76 13.78 7.23
CA GLY A 297 9.50 15.12 7.77
C GLY A 297 9.12 15.07 9.25
N ILE A 298 8.21 14.16 9.62
CA ILE A 298 7.80 13.95 11.01
C ILE A 298 9.00 13.48 11.86
N GLY A 299 9.76 12.48 11.39
CA GLY A 299 10.89 11.92 12.13
C GLY A 299 12.05 12.91 12.33
N ARG A 300 12.18 13.92 11.48
CA ARG A 300 13.22 14.98 11.57
C ARG A 300 12.68 16.30 12.13
N LEU A 301 11.40 16.36 12.49
CA LEU A 301 10.69 17.59 12.86
C LEU A 301 10.77 18.68 11.78
N ASP A 302 10.94 18.26 10.52
CA ASP A 302 10.91 19.14 9.33
C ASP A 302 9.48 19.26 8.84
N MET A 303 8.76 20.26 9.35
CA MET A 303 7.38 20.55 8.99
C MET A 303 7.22 20.95 7.52
N GLY A 304 8.24 21.55 6.91
CA GLY A 304 8.26 21.90 5.49
C GLY A 304 8.16 20.63 4.62
N LEU A 305 9.07 19.68 4.85
CA LEU A 305 9.08 18.40 4.11
C LEU A 305 7.79 17.59 4.33
N ALA A 306 7.30 17.52 5.57
CA ALA A 306 6.06 16.83 5.89
C ALA A 306 4.85 17.46 5.17
N THR A 307 4.77 18.80 5.15
CA THR A 307 3.70 19.54 4.48
C THR A 307 3.73 19.32 2.97
N VAL A 308 4.90 19.40 2.32
CA VAL A 308 5.06 19.13 0.88
C VAL A 308 4.57 17.73 0.52
N GLY A 309 4.98 16.71 1.29
CA GLY A 309 4.51 15.34 1.10
C GLY A 309 2.99 15.21 1.28
N GLY A 310 2.44 15.81 2.35
CA GLY A 310 1.01 15.77 2.66
C GLY A 310 0.15 16.46 1.59
N VAL A 311 0.53 17.67 1.17
CA VAL A 311 -0.15 18.40 0.08
C VAL A 311 -0.10 17.61 -1.23
N GLY A 312 1.05 17.00 -1.55
CA GLY A 312 1.19 16.14 -2.72
C GLY A 312 0.21 14.96 -2.71
N ILE A 313 0.03 14.29 -1.55
CA ILE A 313 -0.92 13.18 -1.39
C ILE A 313 -2.35 13.67 -1.62
N VAL A 314 -2.74 14.80 -1.02
CA VAL A 314 -4.09 15.37 -1.15
C VAL A 314 -4.39 15.73 -2.61
N ILE A 315 -3.46 16.36 -3.30
CA ILE A 315 -3.63 16.70 -4.72
C ILE A 315 -3.78 15.44 -5.57
N LEU A 316 -2.93 14.41 -5.38
CA LEU A 316 -3.06 13.14 -6.09
C LEU A 316 -4.40 12.46 -5.79
N ALA A 317 -4.83 12.47 -4.53
CA ALA A 317 -6.11 11.90 -4.12
C ALA A 317 -7.28 12.56 -4.86
N ILE A 318 -7.29 13.89 -4.93
CA ILE A 318 -8.34 14.64 -5.63
C ILE A 318 -8.35 14.31 -7.13
N ILE A 319 -7.19 14.28 -7.78
CA ILE A 319 -7.08 13.95 -9.21
C ILE A 319 -7.63 12.56 -9.49
N LEU A 320 -7.17 11.56 -8.73
CA LEU A 320 -7.55 10.16 -8.93
C LEU A 320 -9.03 9.91 -8.60
N ASP A 321 -9.55 10.52 -7.53
CA ASP A 321 -10.97 10.46 -7.16
C ASP A 321 -11.86 11.02 -8.28
N ARG A 322 -11.53 12.22 -8.77
CA ARG A 322 -12.31 12.83 -9.86
C ARG A 322 -12.23 12.04 -11.16
N LEU A 323 -11.08 11.48 -11.46
CA LEU A 323 -10.88 10.66 -12.67
C LEU A 323 -11.70 9.37 -12.59
N THR A 324 -11.65 8.64 -11.49
CA THR A 324 -12.40 7.39 -11.31
C THR A 324 -13.92 7.63 -11.29
N GLN A 325 -14.39 8.70 -10.64
CA GLN A 325 -15.79 9.10 -10.70
C GLN A 325 -16.24 9.47 -12.13
N ALA A 326 -15.40 10.15 -12.90
CA ALA A 326 -15.72 10.49 -14.28
C ALA A 326 -15.83 9.27 -15.20
N VAL A 327 -14.95 8.28 -14.99
CA VAL A 327 -15.00 6.98 -15.69
C VAL A 327 -16.26 6.19 -15.31
N GLY A 328 -16.65 6.25 -14.01
CA GLY A 328 -17.80 5.53 -13.47
C GLY A 328 -19.18 6.12 -13.80
N ARG A 329 -19.25 7.31 -14.41
CA ARG A 329 -20.55 7.90 -14.78
C ARG A 329 -21.28 7.07 -15.81
N ASP A 330 -22.58 6.88 -15.59
CA ASP A 330 -23.47 6.14 -16.48
C ASP A 330 -23.41 6.67 -17.92
N SER A 331 -23.42 5.74 -18.88
CA SER A 331 -23.54 6.06 -20.31
C SER A 331 -24.83 6.83 -20.65
N ARG A 332 -25.88 6.65 -19.84
CA ARG A 332 -27.14 7.42 -19.94
C ARG A 332 -26.93 8.90 -19.65
N SER A 333 -26.12 9.23 -18.65
CA SER A 333 -25.79 10.62 -18.30
C SER A 333 -24.92 11.31 -19.35
N ARG A 334 -24.21 10.55 -20.18
CA ARG A 334 -23.43 11.04 -21.33
C ARG A 334 -24.25 11.25 -22.60
N GLY A 335 -25.58 11.07 -22.56
CA GLY A 335 -26.46 11.32 -23.71
C GLY A 335 -26.18 10.43 -24.92
N ASN A 336 -25.88 9.12 -24.72
CA ASN A 336 -25.57 8.14 -25.76
C ASN A 336 -24.41 8.51 -26.68
N ARG A 337 -23.58 9.51 -26.29
CA ARG A 337 -22.39 9.90 -27.06
C ARG A 337 -21.29 8.87 -26.84
N ARG A 338 -20.72 8.39 -27.93
CA ARG A 338 -19.59 7.47 -27.90
C ARG A 338 -18.37 8.18 -27.30
N TRP A 339 -17.57 7.48 -26.47
CA TRP A 339 -16.42 8.04 -25.74
C TRP A 339 -15.42 8.80 -26.66
N TYR A 340 -15.32 8.43 -27.94
CA TYR A 340 -14.42 9.05 -28.93
C TYR A 340 -15.03 10.30 -29.62
N THR A 341 -16.30 10.61 -29.40
CA THR A 341 -16.93 11.82 -29.96
C THR A 341 -16.90 13.01 -29.00
N THR A 342 -16.41 12.80 -27.78
CA THR A 342 -16.27 13.84 -26.73
C THR A 342 -14.79 14.04 -26.39
N GLY A 343 -14.45 15.21 -25.83
CA GLY A 343 -13.11 15.54 -25.38
C GLY A 343 -12.11 15.80 -26.53
N PRO A 344 -10.79 15.74 -26.22
CA PRO A 344 -9.74 16.01 -27.20
C PRO A 344 -9.76 15.06 -28.41
N VAL A 345 -10.09 13.77 -28.19
CA VAL A 345 -10.23 12.79 -29.29
C VAL A 345 -11.37 13.20 -30.22
N GLY A 346 -12.50 13.67 -29.68
CA GLY A 346 -13.63 14.16 -30.48
C GLY A 346 -13.28 15.39 -31.30
N LEU A 347 -12.39 16.26 -30.84
CA LEU A 347 -11.90 17.41 -31.63
C LEU A 347 -11.04 16.96 -32.81
N LEU A 348 -10.21 15.92 -32.63
CA LEU A 348 -9.37 15.37 -33.69
C LEU A 348 -10.17 14.58 -34.74
N THR A 349 -11.27 13.92 -34.33
CA THR A 349 -12.08 13.10 -35.25
C THR A 349 -13.17 13.90 -35.99
N ARG A 350 -13.54 15.10 -35.52
CA ARG A 350 -14.54 15.95 -36.18
C ARG A 350 -14.29 16.22 -37.67
N PRO A 351 -13.02 16.46 -38.16
CA PRO A 351 -12.81 16.66 -39.58
C PRO A 351 -13.01 15.41 -40.45
N PHE A 352 -13.01 14.21 -39.85
CA PHE A 352 -13.16 12.93 -40.57
C PHE A 352 -14.57 12.33 -40.49
N THR A 353 -15.51 12.96 -39.77
CA THR A 353 -16.89 12.48 -39.58
C THR A 353 -17.95 13.38 -40.24
N LYS A 354 -17.58 14.14 -41.25
CA LYS A 354 -18.52 14.82 -42.15
C LYS A 354 -18.85 13.95 -43.35
#